data_e751046a493711c87cb25601f6a026df
#
_entry.id   e751046a493711c87cb25601f6a026df
#
_cell.length_a   1.000
_cell.length_b   1.000
_cell.length_c   1.000
_cell.angle_alpha   90.00
_cell.angle_beta   90.00
_cell.angle_gamma   90.00
#
_symmetry.space_group_name_H-M   'P 1'
#
loop_
_entity.id
_entity.type
_entity.pdbx_description
1 polymer ?
#
loop_
_entity_poly.entity_id
_entity_poly.type
_entity_poly.pdbx_seq_one_letter_code
_entity_poly.pdbx_strand_id
1 'polypeptide(L)'
;MKELYIFNVKEEFYKLYKEKPSELFFIFNRIYHMKLSDKEYGYNLFSQISSFLDKSKVNEIIKDKYKDKIMYSNNGNEHIINNLFLNEISILTVKNSNIKIESNINKPSFLDDLRDLNFNLFVCDFKNQDFFFIAKKRIRS
;
A
#
# COMPACT_ATOMS: atom_id res chain seq x y z
N MET A 1 -8.08 -5.39 -13.81
CA MET A 1 -7.42 -4.28 -13.11
C MET A 1 -6.23 -4.79 -12.32
N LYS A 2 -5.20 -3.97 -12.22
CA LYS A 2 -4.04 -4.26 -11.37
C LYS A 2 -4.43 -4.08 -9.91
N GLU A 3 -4.03 -5.03 -9.07
CA GLU A 3 -4.28 -4.98 -7.63
C GLU A 3 -2.96 -4.92 -6.88
N LEU A 4 -2.76 -3.85 -6.12
CA LEU A 4 -1.56 -3.66 -5.31
C LEU A 4 -1.93 -3.66 -3.84
N TYR A 5 -1.15 -4.37 -3.04
CA TYR A 5 -1.28 -4.41 -1.58
C TYR A 5 -0.05 -3.76 -0.98
N ILE A 6 -0.25 -2.80 -0.08
CA ILE A 6 0.82 -1.97 0.47
C ILE A 6 0.84 -2.14 1.98
N PHE A 7 1.99 -2.56 2.50
CA PHE A 7 2.18 -2.87 3.91
C PHE A 7 3.16 -1.90 4.55
N ASN A 8 2.90 -1.53 5.80
CA ASN A 8 3.81 -0.70 6.59
C ASN A 8 4.77 -1.62 7.34
N VAL A 9 5.94 -1.85 6.78
CA VAL A 9 6.94 -2.77 7.33
C VAL A 9 7.63 -2.12 8.54
N LYS A 10 7.76 -2.87 9.64
CA LYS A 10 8.47 -2.39 10.82
C LYS A 10 9.93 -2.09 10.50
N GLU A 11 10.48 -1.06 11.12
CA GLU A 11 11.81 -0.54 10.83
C GLU A 11 12.89 -1.62 10.87
N GLU A 12 12.85 -2.49 11.87
CA GLU A 12 13.83 -3.58 12.02
C GLU A 12 13.82 -4.54 10.83
N PHE A 13 12.63 -4.84 10.28
CA PHE A 13 12.49 -5.70 9.13
C PHE A 13 12.81 -4.98 7.83
N TYR A 14 12.50 -3.68 7.76
CA TYR A 14 12.91 -2.86 6.63
C TYR A 14 14.43 -2.87 6.48
N LYS A 15 15.17 -2.66 7.57
CA LYS A 15 16.63 -2.70 7.55
C LYS A 15 17.16 -4.05 7.10
N LEU A 16 16.51 -5.13 7.51
CA LEU A 16 16.90 -6.49 7.17
C LEU A 16 16.66 -6.80 5.69
N TYR A 17 15.54 -6.34 5.12
CA TYR A 17 15.09 -6.75 3.78
C TYR A 17 15.24 -5.70 2.69
N LYS A 18 15.65 -4.47 3.00
CA LYS A 18 15.75 -3.42 1.98
C LYS A 18 16.65 -3.79 0.81
N GLU A 19 17.69 -4.60 1.06
CA GLU A 19 18.60 -5.12 0.02
C GLU A 19 18.17 -6.50 -0.51
N LYS A 20 17.11 -7.08 0.09
CA LYS A 20 16.61 -8.41 -0.28
C LYS A 20 15.07 -8.40 -0.34
N PRO A 21 14.48 -7.49 -1.13
CA PRO A 21 13.01 -7.35 -1.13
C PRO A 21 12.29 -8.61 -1.60
N SER A 22 12.93 -9.45 -2.42
CA SER A 22 12.33 -10.71 -2.87
C SER A 22 12.05 -11.67 -1.71
N GLU A 23 12.90 -11.68 -0.69
CA GLU A 23 12.69 -12.53 0.49
C GLU A 23 11.49 -12.06 1.30
N LEU A 24 11.33 -10.73 1.43
CA LEU A 24 10.17 -10.16 2.11
C LEU A 24 8.88 -10.43 1.33
N PHE A 25 8.92 -10.29 0.01
CA PHE A 25 7.78 -10.60 -0.83
C PHE A 25 7.34 -12.07 -0.66
N PHE A 26 8.30 -12.99 -0.59
CA PHE A 26 8.02 -14.40 -0.38
C PHE A 26 7.21 -14.62 0.90
N ILE A 27 7.55 -13.92 1.99
CA ILE A 27 6.83 -14.04 3.26
C ILE A 27 5.39 -13.51 3.12
N PHE A 28 5.20 -12.32 2.57
CA PHE A 28 3.86 -11.75 2.36
C PHE A 28 3.03 -12.59 1.41
N ASN A 29 3.65 -13.13 0.37
CA ASN A 29 2.95 -13.99 -0.60
C ASN A 29 2.44 -15.27 0.06
N ARG A 30 3.22 -15.88 0.97
CA ARG A 30 2.77 -17.02 1.74
C ARG A 30 1.57 -16.67 2.61
N ILE A 31 1.62 -15.54 3.31
CA ILE A 31 0.52 -15.08 4.16
C ILE A 31 -0.74 -14.86 3.32
N TYR A 32 -0.60 -14.21 2.18
CA TYR A 32 -1.72 -13.92 1.28
C TYR A 32 -2.43 -15.19 0.80
N HIS A 33 -1.68 -16.27 0.54
CA HIS A 33 -2.22 -17.53 0.03
C HIS A 33 -2.54 -18.56 1.13
N MET A 34 -2.42 -18.21 2.42
CA MET A 34 -2.68 -19.14 3.50
C MET A 34 -4.14 -19.60 3.53
N LYS A 35 -4.32 -20.89 3.82
CA LYS A 35 -5.63 -21.47 4.01
C LYS A 35 -6.28 -20.91 5.28
N LEU A 36 -7.61 -20.98 5.32
CA LEU A 36 -8.37 -20.49 6.47
C LEU A 36 -7.91 -21.13 7.79
N SER A 37 -7.54 -22.40 7.75
CA SER A 37 -7.02 -23.13 8.93
C SER A 37 -5.71 -22.59 9.48
N ASP A 38 -4.92 -21.88 8.65
CA ASP A 38 -3.60 -21.35 9.04
C ASP A 38 -3.62 -19.85 9.29
N LYS A 39 -4.80 -19.23 9.27
CA LYS A 39 -4.91 -17.76 9.39
C LYS A 39 -4.35 -17.20 10.68
N GLU A 40 -4.48 -17.92 11.80
CA GLU A 40 -3.94 -17.47 13.08
C GLU A 40 -2.41 -17.39 13.02
N TYR A 41 -1.77 -18.40 12.44
CA TYR A 41 -0.32 -18.40 12.23
C TYR A 41 0.08 -17.25 11.29
N GLY A 42 -0.66 -17.05 10.20
CA GLY A 42 -0.41 -15.97 9.27
C GLY A 42 -0.55 -14.60 9.91
N TYR A 43 -1.58 -14.42 10.75
CA TYR A 43 -1.78 -13.17 11.49
C TYR A 43 -0.61 -12.89 12.43
N ASN A 44 -0.15 -13.91 13.17
CA ASN A 44 0.98 -13.75 14.08
C ASN A 44 2.26 -13.38 13.34
N LEU A 45 2.52 -14.04 12.22
CA LEU A 45 3.69 -13.74 11.38
C LEU A 45 3.60 -12.32 10.81
N PHE A 46 2.43 -11.93 10.32
CA PHE A 46 2.18 -10.59 9.81
C PHE A 46 2.44 -9.54 10.87
N SER A 47 1.94 -9.74 12.09
CA SER A 47 2.07 -8.80 13.20
C SER A 47 3.52 -8.59 13.64
N GLN A 48 4.39 -9.57 13.41
CA GLN A 48 5.81 -9.44 13.69
C GLN A 48 6.51 -8.53 12.69
N ILE A 49 6.09 -8.55 11.43
CA ILE A 49 6.78 -7.90 10.31
C ILE A 49 6.19 -6.52 10.01
N SER A 50 4.88 -6.39 10.11
CA SER A 50 4.14 -5.21 9.64
C SER A 50 3.38 -4.55 10.78
N SER A 51 3.27 -3.22 10.70
CA SER A 51 2.49 -2.43 11.64
C SER A 51 1.10 -2.17 11.08
N PHE A 52 0.10 -2.11 11.97
CA PHE A 52 -1.24 -1.70 11.60
C PHE A 52 -1.26 -0.20 11.27
N LEU A 53 -2.19 0.19 10.43
CA LEU A 53 -2.33 1.57 9.99
C LEU A 53 -3.38 2.30 10.82
N ASP A 54 -3.13 3.58 11.11
CA ASP A 54 -4.15 4.49 11.60
C ASP A 54 -4.97 4.96 10.40
N LYS A 55 -6.13 4.34 10.19
CA LYS A 55 -6.99 4.62 9.02
C LYS A 55 -7.39 6.08 8.93
N SER A 56 -7.76 6.68 10.05
CA SER A 56 -8.19 8.09 10.06
C SER A 56 -7.09 9.00 9.56
N LYS A 57 -5.87 8.79 10.03
CA LYS A 57 -4.71 9.60 9.65
C LYS A 57 -4.38 9.44 8.16
N VAL A 58 -4.36 8.21 7.67
CA VAL A 58 -4.06 7.93 6.25
C VAL A 58 -5.14 8.53 5.35
N ASN A 59 -6.41 8.33 5.70
CA ASN A 59 -7.54 8.90 4.94
C ASN A 59 -7.46 10.42 4.88
N GLU A 60 -7.13 11.07 5.98
CA GLU A 60 -7.03 12.53 6.05
C GLU A 60 -5.91 13.05 5.14
N ILE A 61 -4.74 12.41 5.16
CA ILE A 61 -3.59 12.82 4.34
C ILE A 61 -3.95 12.74 2.85
N ILE A 62 -4.56 11.64 2.42
CA ILE A 62 -4.94 11.47 1.01
C ILE A 62 -6.04 12.45 0.63
N LYS A 63 -7.05 12.61 1.46
CA LYS A 63 -8.15 13.53 1.23
C LYS A 63 -7.66 14.97 1.07
N ASP A 64 -6.72 15.40 1.92
CA ASP A 64 -6.18 16.76 1.87
C ASP A 64 -5.41 17.02 0.57
N LYS A 65 -4.76 16.01 -0.01
CA LYS A 65 -4.05 16.17 -1.28
C LYS A 65 -4.98 16.41 -2.45
N TYR A 66 -6.19 15.88 -2.41
CA TYR A 66 -7.10 15.86 -3.56
C TYR A 66 -8.38 16.66 -3.36
N LYS A 67 -8.60 17.28 -2.21
CA LYS A 67 -9.90 17.84 -1.80
C LYS A 67 -10.55 18.78 -2.81
N ASP A 68 -9.76 19.51 -3.58
CA ASP A 68 -10.27 20.50 -4.55
C ASP A 68 -10.17 20.03 -6.00
N LYS A 69 -9.87 18.74 -6.21
CA LYS A 69 -9.68 18.20 -7.57
C LYS A 69 -10.94 17.48 -8.04
N ILE A 70 -11.42 17.88 -9.22
CA ILE A 70 -12.65 17.33 -9.81
C ILE A 70 -12.57 15.82 -10.03
N MET A 71 -11.39 15.31 -10.39
CA MET A 71 -11.18 13.90 -10.70
C MET A 71 -11.23 13.00 -9.49
N TYR A 72 -11.26 13.54 -8.28
CA TYR A 72 -11.20 12.80 -7.04
C TYR A 72 -12.56 12.73 -6.34
N SER A 73 -12.87 11.56 -5.78
CA SER A 73 -14.01 11.38 -4.89
C SER A 73 -13.61 10.50 -3.71
N ASN A 74 -14.32 10.61 -2.61
CA ASN A 74 -14.04 9.89 -1.38
C ASN A 74 -15.32 9.33 -0.77
N ASN A 75 -15.26 8.09 -0.34
CA ASN A 75 -16.33 7.44 0.40
C ASN A 75 -15.72 6.68 1.57
N GLY A 76 -15.57 7.37 2.71
CA GLY A 76 -14.97 6.79 3.91
C GLY A 76 -13.52 6.38 3.69
N ASN A 77 -13.25 5.08 3.70
CA ASN A 77 -11.92 4.52 3.51
C ASN A 77 -11.53 4.37 2.03
N GLU A 78 -12.45 4.65 1.10
CA GLU A 78 -12.20 4.55 -0.33
C GLU A 78 -11.93 5.92 -0.94
N HIS A 79 -10.87 5.99 -1.74
CA HIS A 79 -10.49 7.17 -2.49
C HIS A 79 -10.43 6.79 -3.97
N ILE A 80 -11.10 7.57 -4.81
CA ILE A 80 -11.25 7.23 -6.23
C ILE A 80 -10.70 8.37 -7.07
N ILE A 81 -9.82 8.03 -8.02
CA ILE A 81 -9.36 8.92 -9.08
C ILE A 81 -9.97 8.44 -10.39
N ASN A 82 -10.67 9.33 -11.08
CA ASN A 82 -11.13 9.11 -12.43
C ASN A 82 -10.59 10.27 -13.28
N ASN A 83 -9.40 10.08 -13.83
CA ASN A 83 -8.69 11.10 -14.57
C ASN A 83 -8.76 10.80 -16.08
N LEU A 84 -9.60 11.54 -16.78
CA LEU A 84 -9.82 11.34 -18.22
C LEU A 84 -8.58 11.66 -19.08
N PHE A 85 -7.77 12.61 -18.62
CA PHE A 85 -6.55 12.98 -19.36
C PHE A 85 -5.50 11.88 -19.34
N LEU A 86 -5.36 11.19 -18.22
CA LEU A 86 -4.42 10.09 -18.06
C LEU A 86 -5.06 8.74 -18.36
N ASN A 87 -6.36 8.74 -18.65
CA ASN A 87 -7.14 7.51 -18.82
C ASN A 87 -6.96 6.58 -17.61
N GLU A 88 -6.98 7.16 -16.42
CA GLU A 88 -6.78 6.44 -15.17
C GLU A 88 -8.06 6.32 -14.37
N ILE A 89 -8.38 5.09 -13.96
CA ILE A 89 -9.36 4.79 -12.93
C ILE A 89 -8.63 4.02 -11.85
N SER A 90 -8.46 4.64 -10.68
CA SER A 90 -7.79 4.04 -9.54
C SER A 90 -8.61 4.16 -8.29
N ILE A 91 -8.66 3.09 -7.51
CA ILE A 91 -9.36 3.04 -6.23
C ILE A 91 -8.34 2.66 -5.16
N LEU A 92 -8.19 3.53 -4.16
CA LEU A 92 -7.35 3.25 -2.99
C LEU A 92 -8.27 3.01 -1.80
N THR A 93 -8.11 1.87 -1.15
CA THR A 93 -8.88 1.51 0.04
C THR A 93 -7.94 1.37 1.22
N VAL A 94 -8.21 2.12 2.29
CA VAL A 94 -7.42 2.07 3.53
C VAL A 94 -8.04 1.02 4.44
N LYS A 95 -7.23 0.02 4.81
CA LYS A 95 -7.61 -1.04 5.74
C LYS A 95 -6.71 -0.96 6.99
N ASN A 96 -7.06 -1.70 8.04
CA ASN A 96 -6.23 -1.74 9.26
C ASN A 96 -4.83 -2.31 8.99
N SER A 97 -4.74 -3.33 8.15
CA SER A 97 -3.50 -4.07 7.93
C SER A 97 -2.74 -3.64 6.68
N ASN A 98 -3.40 -2.95 5.75
CA ASN A 98 -2.76 -2.57 4.48
C ASN A 98 -3.57 -1.51 3.76
N ILE A 99 -2.94 -0.96 2.71
CA ILE A 99 -3.61 -0.11 1.73
C ILE A 99 -3.73 -0.94 0.45
N LYS A 100 -4.92 -0.99 -0.13
CA LYS A 100 -5.14 -1.70 -1.40
C LYS A 100 -5.40 -0.68 -2.49
N ILE A 101 -4.69 -0.82 -3.63
CA ILE A 101 -4.94 0.00 -4.82
C ILE A 101 -5.38 -0.92 -5.96
N GLU A 102 -6.51 -0.57 -6.57
CA GLU A 102 -6.99 -1.21 -7.79
C GLU A 102 -6.93 -0.18 -8.92
N SER A 103 -6.28 -0.51 -10.03
CA SER A 103 -6.05 0.45 -11.10
C SER A 103 -5.99 -0.20 -12.47
N ASN A 104 -6.40 0.57 -13.49
CA ASN A 104 -6.27 0.16 -14.90
C ASN A 104 -4.91 0.54 -15.50
N ILE A 105 -4.04 1.23 -14.75
CA ILE A 105 -2.71 1.60 -15.23
C ILE A 105 -1.61 1.00 -14.37
N ASN A 106 -0.38 0.91 -14.92
CA ASN A 106 0.74 0.27 -14.24
C ASN A 106 1.28 1.07 -13.05
N LYS A 107 1.26 2.39 -13.13
CA LYS A 107 1.74 3.28 -12.05
C LYS A 107 0.60 4.18 -11.61
N PRO A 108 -0.29 3.69 -10.73
CA PRO A 108 -1.37 4.52 -10.19
C PRO A 108 -0.85 5.78 -9.53
N SER A 109 -1.55 6.90 -9.74
CA SER A 109 -1.16 8.19 -9.18
C SER A 109 -1.02 8.17 -7.67
N PHE A 110 -1.83 7.36 -6.99
CA PHE A 110 -1.78 7.24 -5.52
C PHE A 110 -0.42 6.78 -4.99
N LEU A 111 0.36 6.02 -5.78
CA LEU A 111 1.66 5.51 -5.31
C LEU A 111 2.62 6.63 -4.92
N ASP A 112 2.65 7.69 -5.71
CA ASP A 112 3.52 8.84 -5.42
C ASP A 112 3.07 9.59 -4.17
N ASP A 113 1.75 9.68 -3.97
CA ASP A 113 1.17 10.37 -2.82
C ASP A 113 1.50 9.69 -1.50
N LEU A 114 1.64 8.37 -1.50
CA LEU A 114 1.95 7.60 -0.29
C LEU A 114 3.34 7.87 0.25
N ARG A 115 4.23 8.46 -0.54
CA ARG A 115 5.57 8.87 -0.08
C ARG A 115 5.51 9.83 1.10
N ASP A 116 4.44 10.60 1.20
CA ASP A 116 4.27 11.59 2.27
C ASP A 116 3.90 10.98 3.62
N LEU A 117 3.50 9.71 3.64
CA LEU A 117 3.20 9.01 4.89
C LEU A 117 4.45 8.77 5.74
N ASN A 118 5.63 8.79 5.12
CA ASN A 118 6.92 8.60 5.77
C ASN A 118 7.04 7.25 6.51
N PHE A 119 6.37 6.22 6.00
CA PHE A 119 6.45 4.84 6.47
C PHE A 119 7.39 4.02 5.58
N ASN A 120 7.75 2.82 6.02
CA ASN A 120 8.46 1.86 5.21
C ASN A 120 7.45 1.03 4.42
N LEU A 121 6.91 1.61 3.35
CA LEU A 121 5.83 1.00 2.58
C LEU A 121 6.37 0.04 1.53
N PHE A 122 5.89 -1.21 1.61
CA PHE A 122 6.24 -2.27 0.69
C PHE A 122 5.03 -2.63 -0.16
N VAL A 123 5.19 -2.52 -1.47
CA VAL A 123 4.13 -2.78 -2.44
C VAL A 123 4.26 -4.20 -2.96
N CYS A 124 3.16 -4.96 -2.93
CA CYS A 124 3.09 -6.31 -3.45
C CYS A 124 2.01 -6.41 -4.52
N ASP A 125 2.39 -6.89 -5.69
CA ASP A 125 1.47 -7.35 -6.73
C ASP A 125 1.54 -8.87 -6.74
N PHE A 126 0.65 -9.52 -6.00
CA PHE A 126 0.70 -10.97 -5.82
C PHE A 126 0.39 -11.74 -7.10
N LYS A 127 -0.45 -11.18 -7.94
CA LYS A 127 -0.84 -11.83 -9.20
C LYS A 127 0.33 -11.89 -10.19
N ASN A 128 1.08 -10.80 -10.31
CA ASN A 128 2.20 -10.70 -11.26
C ASN A 128 3.55 -10.96 -10.59
N GLN A 129 3.57 -11.23 -9.29
CA GLN A 129 4.78 -11.48 -8.50
C GLN A 129 5.78 -10.34 -8.62
N ASP A 130 5.28 -9.12 -8.54
CA ASP A 130 6.09 -7.91 -8.56
C ASP A 130 6.03 -7.23 -7.19
N PHE A 131 7.10 -6.51 -6.83
CA PHE A 131 7.22 -5.90 -5.51
C PHE A 131 8.28 -4.81 -5.52
N PHE A 132 8.10 -3.82 -4.63
CA PHE A 132 9.09 -2.77 -4.42
C PHE A 132 8.77 -2.00 -3.15
N PHE A 133 9.78 -1.34 -2.58
CA PHE A 133 9.57 -0.36 -1.52
C PHE A 133 9.31 1.00 -2.14
N ILE A 134 8.34 1.74 -1.56
CA ILE A 134 8.11 3.13 -1.93
C ILE A 134 9.19 3.99 -1.28
N ALA A 135 9.90 4.78 -2.09
CA ALA A 135 10.91 5.70 -1.57
C ALA A 135 10.24 6.80 -0.73
N LYS A 136 10.74 7.02 0.49
CA LYS A 136 10.26 8.11 1.34
C LYS A 136 10.57 9.46 0.69
N LYS A 137 9.69 10.43 0.94
CA LYS A 137 9.95 11.80 0.52
C LYS A 137 11.17 12.34 1.26
N ARG A 138 12.16 12.86 0.51
CA ARG A 138 13.34 13.46 1.13
C ARG A 138 12.97 14.79 1.77
N ILE A 139 13.33 14.92 3.05
CA ILE A 139 13.24 16.21 3.72
C ILE A 139 14.52 16.99 3.36
N ARG A 140 14.36 18.12 2.69
CA ARG A 140 15.48 19.03 2.44
C ARG A 140 15.67 19.87 3.69
N SER A 141 16.82 19.72 4.30
CA SER A 141 17.24 20.58 5.40
C SER A 141 17.71 21.93 4.85
#